data_982b8b12792d2b553a8aade243a4407b
#
_entry.id   982b8b12792d2b553a8aade243a4407b
#
_cell.length_a   1.000
_cell.length_b   1.000
_cell.length_c   1.000
_cell.angle_alpha   90.00
_cell.angle_beta   90.00
_cell.angle_gamma   90.00
#
_symmetry.space_group_name_H-M   'P 1'
#
loop_
_entity.id
_entity.type
_entity.pdbx_description
1 polymer ?
#
loop_
_entity_poly.entity_id
_entity_poly.type
_entity_poly.pdbx_seq_one_letter_code
_entity_poly.pdbx_strand_id
1 'polypeptide(L)'
;MTRTMIELVRNVSDTARWVATYRARESARKGALFSDPFADRMAGERGRAIANAASRHSEWAIVTRTKLIDDVVRDLLAEGTDAILNLAAGFDTRPYRLALPEGKR
;
A
#
# COMPACT_ATOMS: atom_id res chain seq x y z
N MET A 1 -8.98 -10.09 26.29
CA MET A 1 -9.81 -10.47 25.13
C MET A 1 -9.31 -9.74 23.88
N THR A 2 -9.03 -10.47 22.81
CA THR A 2 -8.50 -9.90 21.59
C THR A 2 -9.65 -9.33 20.74
N ARG A 3 -9.54 -8.06 20.32
CA ARG A 3 -10.51 -7.47 19.42
C ARG A 3 -10.35 -8.03 18.01
N THR A 4 -11.46 -8.22 17.31
CA THR A 4 -11.44 -8.61 15.90
C THR A 4 -11.05 -7.41 15.03
N MET A 5 -10.59 -7.66 13.81
CA MET A 5 -10.28 -6.63 12.83
C MET A 5 -11.49 -5.71 12.56
N ILE A 6 -12.69 -6.31 12.46
CA ILE A 6 -13.94 -5.56 12.21
C ILE A 6 -14.23 -4.57 13.33
N GLU A 7 -13.98 -4.94 14.58
CA GLU A 7 -14.18 -4.05 15.74
C GLU A 7 -13.20 -2.89 15.77
N LEU A 8 -12.02 -3.08 15.19
CA LEU A 8 -10.96 -2.07 15.17
C LEU A 8 -11.13 -1.08 14.03
N VAL A 9 -11.69 -1.49 12.89
CA VAL A 9 -11.93 -0.59 11.74
C VAL A 9 -13.18 0.25 12.00
N ARG A 10 -12.99 1.56 12.13
CA ARG A 10 -14.06 2.52 12.43
C ARG A 10 -14.34 3.49 11.29
N ASN A 11 -13.39 3.66 10.37
CA ASN A 11 -13.52 4.61 9.27
C ASN A 11 -12.59 4.23 8.11
N VAL A 12 -12.68 4.97 7.02
CA VAL A 12 -11.87 4.74 5.81
C VAL A 12 -10.38 4.91 6.10
N SER A 13 -10.02 5.85 6.95
CA SER A 13 -8.61 6.07 7.31
C SER A 13 -8.01 4.87 8.04
N ASP A 14 -8.80 4.16 8.86
CA ASP A 14 -8.35 2.95 9.52
C ASP A 14 -8.04 1.85 8.51
N THR A 15 -8.84 1.70 7.47
CA THR A 15 -8.58 0.75 6.37
C THR A 15 -7.30 1.12 5.63
N ALA A 16 -7.09 2.40 5.35
CA ALA A 16 -5.88 2.88 4.68
C ALA A 16 -4.63 2.62 5.54
N ARG A 17 -4.71 2.81 6.84
CA ARG A 17 -3.61 2.51 7.78
C ARG A 17 -3.31 1.01 7.87
N TRP A 18 -4.36 0.20 7.88
CA TRP A 18 -4.23 -1.24 7.85
C TRP A 18 -3.43 -1.71 6.63
N VAL A 19 -3.84 -1.27 5.45
CA VAL A 19 -3.18 -1.61 4.18
C VAL A 19 -1.73 -1.09 4.16
N ALA A 20 -1.49 0.11 4.66
CA ALA A 20 -0.13 0.67 4.78
C ALA A 20 0.77 -0.20 5.67
N THR A 21 0.22 -0.82 6.71
CA THR A 21 0.99 -1.74 7.56
C THR A 21 1.53 -2.91 6.74
N TYR A 22 0.73 -3.47 5.85
CA TYR A 22 1.16 -4.58 5.00
C TYR A 22 2.27 -4.16 4.03
N ARG A 23 2.18 -2.95 3.46
CA ARG A 23 3.25 -2.43 2.60
C ARG A 23 4.54 -2.20 3.40
N ALA A 24 4.43 -1.71 4.64
CA ALA A 24 5.58 -1.53 5.51
C ALA A 24 6.26 -2.86 5.85
N ARG A 25 5.48 -3.88 6.18
CA ARG A 25 6.00 -5.22 6.47
C ARG A 25 6.73 -5.83 5.27
N GLU A 26 6.14 -5.73 4.09
CA GLU A 26 6.77 -6.24 2.88
C GLU A 26 8.08 -5.50 2.59
N SER A 27 8.06 -4.18 2.72
CA SER A 27 9.24 -3.33 2.47
C SER A 27 10.42 -3.66 3.40
N ALA A 28 10.13 -4.12 4.62
CA ALA A 28 11.17 -4.50 5.59
C ALA A 28 11.68 -5.94 5.39
N ARG A 29 11.03 -6.74 4.57
CA ARG A 29 11.36 -8.13 4.36
C ARG A 29 12.59 -8.28 3.45
N LYS A 30 13.44 -9.26 3.75
CA LYS A 30 14.53 -9.65 2.84
C LYS A 30 13.93 -10.20 1.55
N GLY A 31 14.35 -9.68 0.40
CA GLY A 31 13.76 -10.04 -0.88
C GLY A 31 12.39 -9.44 -1.13
N ALA A 32 12.12 -8.27 -0.55
CA ALA A 32 10.85 -7.57 -0.70
C ALA A 32 10.47 -7.37 -2.17
N LEU A 33 9.19 -7.51 -2.48
CA LEU A 33 8.66 -7.32 -3.84
C LEU A 33 8.61 -5.84 -4.24
N PHE A 34 8.58 -4.95 -3.27
CA PHE A 34 8.58 -3.50 -3.50
C PHE A 34 9.12 -2.81 -2.24
N SER A 35 9.39 -1.51 -2.36
CA SER A 35 9.81 -0.68 -1.22
C SER A 35 8.90 0.53 -1.12
N ASP A 36 8.30 0.70 0.04
CA ASP A 36 7.48 1.87 0.37
C ASP A 36 8.01 2.51 1.65
N PRO A 37 8.86 3.53 1.52
CA PRO A 37 9.48 4.16 2.69
C PRO A 37 8.51 5.01 3.51
N PHE A 38 7.31 5.27 3.00
CA PHE A 38 6.30 6.10 3.69
C PHE A 38 5.33 5.25 4.51
N ALA A 39 5.20 3.97 4.20
CA ALA A 39 4.12 3.12 4.69
C ALA A 39 4.12 2.96 6.20
N ASP A 40 5.28 2.79 6.83
CA ASP A 40 5.36 2.58 8.27
C ASP A 40 4.81 3.77 9.07
N ARG A 41 5.17 4.98 8.65
CA ARG A 41 4.66 6.20 9.30
C ARG A 41 3.15 6.38 9.08
N MET A 42 2.67 6.06 7.89
CA MET A 42 1.24 6.14 7.57
C MET A 42 0.41 5.12 8.34
N ALA A 43 0.98 3.92 8.55
CA ALA A 43 0.31 2.86 9.30
C ALA A 43 0.05 3.27 10.76
N GLY A 44 1.08 3.73 11.44
CA GLY A 44 1.01 4.06 12.86
C GLY A 44 0.62 2.87 13.73
N GLU A 45 0.39 3.12 15.01
CA GLU A 45 -0.02 2.07 15.94
C GLU A 45 -1.39 1.48 15.59
N ARG A 46 -2.29 2.33 15.10
CA ARG A 46 -3.64 1.92 14.74
C ARG A 46 -3.64 0.93 13.58
N GLY A 47 -2.88 1.22 12.53
CA GLY A 47 -2.76 0.30 11.40
C GLY A 47 -2.16 -1.03 11.80
N ARG A 48 -1.14 -1.01 12.63
CA ARG A 48 -0.51 -2.23 13.14
C ARG A 48 -1.46 -3.07 13.98
N ALA A 49 -2.26 -2.43 14.84
CA ALA A 49 -3.25 -3.14 15.66
C ALA A 49 -4.28 -3.85 14.80
N ILE A 50 -4.78 -3.19 13.76
CA ILE A 50 -5.77 -3.77 12.83
C ILE A 50 -5.13 -4.93 12.07
N ALA A 51 -3.92 -4.75 11.55
CA ALA A 51 -3.21 -5.80 10.81
C ALA A 51 -2.93 -7.03 11.67
N ASN A 52 -2.60 -6.84 12.94
CA ASN A 52 -2.37 -7.95 13.85
C ASN A 52 -3.63 -8.77 14.12
N ALA A 53 -4.81 -8.16 14.02
CA ALA A 53 -6.09 -8.84 14.19
C ALA A 53 -6.60 -9.48 12.88
N ALA A 54 -6.04 -9.14 11.73
CA ALA A 54 -6.47 -9.62 10.43
C ALA A 54 -5.79 -10.95 10.05
N SER A 55 -6.39 -11.67 9.10
CA SER A 55 -5.83 -12.91 8.59
C SER A 55 -4.62 -12.67 7.68
N ARG A 56 -3.75 -13.67 7.57
CA ARG A 56 -2.60 -13.64 6.65
C ARG A 56 -3.01 -13.58 5.17
N HIS A 57 -4.19 -14.08 4.84
CA HIS A 57 -4.71 -14.00 3.47
C HIS A 57 -4.88 -12.56 3.00
N SER A 58 -5.37 -11.69 3.90
CA SER A 58 -5.50 -10.26 3.60
C SER A 58 -4.15 -9.63 3.26
N GLU A 59 -3.11 -9.97 4.03
CA GLU A 59 -1.76 -9.46 3.78
C GLU A 59 -1.24 -9.88 2.41
N TRP A 60 -1.35 -11.17 2.08
CA TRP A 60 -0.93 -11.71 0.79
C TRP A 60 -1.62 -11.00 -0.37
N ALA A 61 -2.94 -10.86 -0.27
CA ALA A 61 -3.73 -10.21 -1.33
C ALA A 61 -3.29 -8.77 -1.56
N ILE A 62 -3.07 -8.00 -0.50
CA ILE A 62 -2.66 -6.60 -0.59
C ILE A 62 -1.24 -6.47 -1.14
N VAL A 63 -0.31 -7.29 -0.68
CA VAL A 63 1.08 -7.28 -1.15
C VAL A 63 1.15 -7.61 -2.63
N THR A 64 0.48 -8.67 -3.05
CA THR A 64 0.43 -9.10 -4.45
C THR A 64 -0.19 -8.03 -5.33
N ARG A 65 -1.32 -7.46 -4.92
CA ARG A 65 -2.00 -6.40 -5.65
C ARG A 65 -1.09 -5.17 -5.81
N THR A 66 -0.41 -4.78 -4.75
CA THR A 66 0.51 -3.64 -4.79
C THR A 66 1.61 -3.85 -5.83
N LYS A 67 2.24 -5.01 -5.81
CA LYS A 67 3.30 -5.37 -6.77
C LYS A 67 2.79 -5.37 -8.20
N LEU A 68 1.66 -6.02 -8.45
CA LEU A 68 1.08 -6.11 -9.79
C LEU A 68 0.71 -4.74 -10.36
N ILE A 69 0.10 -3.89 -9.55
CA ILE A 69 -0.28 -2.54 -10.00
C ILE A 69 0.98 -1.68 -10.23
N ASP A 70 1.97 -1.78 -9.37
CA ASP A 70 3.25 -1.10 -9.60
C ASP A 70 3.85 -1.47 -10.95
N ASP A 71 3.87 -2.75 -11.28
CA ASP A 71 4.42 -3.25 -12.53
C ASP A 71 3.60 -2.76 -13.73
N VAL A 72 2.27 -2.79 -13.66
CA VAL A 72 1.40 -2.27 -14.70
C VAL A 72 1.64 -0.78 -14.92
N VAL A 73 1.74 0.00 -13.85
CA VAL A 73 1.99 1.45 -13.97
C VAL A 73 3.34 1.72 -14.62
N ARG A 74 4.38 1.01 -14.20
CA ARG A 74 5.71 1.14 -14.82
C ARG A 74 5.69 0.82 -16.30
N ASP A 75 5.02 -0.27 -16.68
CA ASP A 75 4.91 -0.70 -18.07
C ASP A 75 4.19 0.35 -18.91
N LEU A 76 3.06 0.86 -18.42
CA LEU A 76 2.29 1.90 -19.11
C LEU A 76 3.10 3.19 -19.27
N LEU A 77 3.85 3.60 -18.26
CA LEU A 77 4.72 4.77 -18.35
C LEU A 77 5.83 4.55 -19.38
N ALA A 78 6.41 3.35 -19.42
CA ALA A 78 7.44 2.99 -20.41
C ALA A 78 6.88 2.99 -21.84
N GLU A 79 5.59 2.66 -22.01
CA GLU A 79 4.91 2.68 -23.31
C GLU A 79 4.47 4.08 -23.76
N GLY A 80 4.65 5.10 -22.93
CA GLY A 80 4.40 6.49 -23.28
C GLY A 80 3.14 7.11 -22.70
N THR A 81 2.53 6.49 -21.69
CA THR A 81 1.40 7.09 -20.97
C THR A 81 1.82 8.44 -20.37
N ASP A 82 1.05 9.49 -20.64
CA ASP A 82 1.38 10.86 -20.26
C ASP A 82 0.77 11.30 -18.94
N ALA A 83 -0.33 10.71 -18.52
CA ALA A 83 -1.02 11.10 -17.30
C ALA A 83 -1.66 9.89 -16.63
N ILE A 84 -1.73 9.94 -15.30
CA ILE A 84 -2.39 8.93 -14.48
C ILE A 84 -3.40 9.63 -13.59
N LEU A 85 -4.64 9.13 -13.61
CA LEU A 85 -5.69 9.61 -12.72
C LEU A 85 -5.90 8.56 -11.62
N ASN A 86 -5.59 8.93 -10.39
CA ASN A 86 -5.69 8.04 -9.24
C ASN A 86 -6.90 8.44 -8.39
N LEU A 87 -8.03 7.78 -8.62
CA LEU A 87 -9.28 8.05 -7.91
C LEU A 87 -9.32 7.34 -6.57
N ALA A 88 -9.83 8.04 -5.54
CA ALA A 88 -9.95 7.51 -4.19
C ALA A 88 -8.61 6.93 -3.69
N ALA A 89 -7.55 7.70 -3.87
CA ALA A 89 -6.18 7.24 -3.68
C ALA A 89 -5.82 6.81 -2.25
N GLY A 90 -6.50 7.36 -1.25
CA GLY A 90 -6.18 7.05 0.14
C GLY A 90 -4.69 7.31 0.44
N PHE A 91 -4.00 6.30 0.99
CA PHE A 91 -2.57 6.37 1.28
C PHE A 91 -1.71 5.72 0.19
N ASP A 92 -2.14 5.83 -1.07
CA ASP A 92 -1.33 5.36 -2.19
C ASP A 92 -0.09 6.25 -2.34
N THR A 93 1.08 5.64 -2.23
CA THR A 93 2.37 6.34 -2.28
C THR A 93 3.04 6.27 -3.64
N ARG A 94 2.41 5.64 -4.64
CA ARG A 94 3.00 5.47 -5.98
C ARG A 94 3.50 6.77 -6.60
N PRO A 95 2.77 7.89 -6.49
CA PRO A 95 3.26 9.16 -7.06
C PRO A 95 4.60 9.62 -6.48
N TYR A 96 4.94 9.16 -5.28
CA TYR A 96 6.14 9.59 -4.56
C TYR A 96 7.27 8.57 -4.60
N ARG A 97 7.00 7.31 -4.88
CA ARG A 97 8.02 6.25 -4.84
C ARG A 97 8.33 5.60 -6.17
N LEU A 98 7.46 5.70 -7.16
CA LEU A 98 7.76 5.23 -8.50
C LEU A 98 8.49 6.32 -9.27
N ALA A 99 9.51 5.91 -10.05
CA ALA A 99 10.24 6.84 -10.91
C ALA A 99 9.36 7.24 -12.08
N LEU A 100 8.84 8.45 -12.04
CA LEU A 100 8.04 9.02 -13.12
C LEU A 100 8.97 9.69 -14.14
N PRO A 101 8.76 9.47 -15.46
CA PRO A 101 9.49 10.21 -16.48
C PRO A 101 9.25 11.71 -16.34
N GLU A 102 10.27 12.50 -16.68
CA GLU A 102 10.16 13.95 -16.63
C GLU A 102 8.99 14.44 -17.50
N GLY A 103 8.21 15.39 -16.99
CA GLY A 103 7.04 15.93 -17.66
C GLY A 103 5.78 15.09 -17.56
N LYS A 104 5.80 13.95 -16.92
CA LYS A 104 4.59 13.11 -16.70
C LYS A 104 3.78 13.60 -15.52
N ARG A 105 2.50 13.34 -15.56
CA ARG A 105 1.52 13.73 -14.54
C ARG A 105 0.84 12.53 -13.93
#